data_10e94645663ee16f6c18bf874ccba394
#
_entry.id   10e94645663ee16f6c18bf874ccba394
#
_cell.length_a   1.000
_cell.length_b   1.000
_cell.length_c   1.000
_cell.angle_alpha   90.00
_cell.angle_beta   90.00
_cell.angle_gamma   90.00
#
_symmetry.space_group_name_H-M   'P 1'
#
loop_
_entity.id
_entity.type
_entity.pdbx_description
1 polymer ?
#
loop_
_entity_poly.entity_id
_entity_poly.type
_entity_poly.pdbx_seq_one_letter_code
_entity_poly.pdbx_strand_id
1 'polypeptide(L)'
;MSKNIDLANDKLVLGGHEFSSRFILGSGKFSLDLVKACIEKADAQIITLALRRANEGGLANILDYIPDNVTLLPNTSGARNADEAVRIARLSRELGCGDFVKVEIMRDTKYLLPDNYETIKATEILAKEGFVVMPYMYPDLNVARDLVNAGAASIMPLGAPIGSNKGICT
;
A
#
# COMPACT_ATOMS: atom_id res chain seq x y z
N MET A 1 -31.17 16.86 2.90
CA MET A 1 -30.95 16.48 4.31
C MET A 1 -29.47 16.10 4.47
N SER A 2 -28.66 16.99 5.05
CA SER A 2 -27.26 16.67 5.40
C SER A 2 -27.32 15.68 6.56
N LYS A 3 -26.89 14.43 6.33
CA LYS A 3 -26.65 13.50 7.43
C LYS A 3 -25.50 14.11 8.23
N ASN A 4 -25.72 14.42 9.51
CA ASN A 4 -24.64 14.72 10.44
C ASN A 4 -23.76 13.47 10.48
N ILE A 5 -22.61 13.52 9.81
CA ILE A 5 -21.59 12.47 9.90
C ILE A 5 -20.92 12.66 11.26
N ASP A 6 -21.07 11.68 12.15
CA ASP A 6 -20.35 11.65 13.42
C ASP A 6 -18.89 11.29 13.13
N LEU A 7 -18.06 12.29 12.88
CA LEU A 7 -16.64 12.11 12.54
C LEU A 7 -15.85 11.41 13.65
N ALA A 8 -16.32 11.45 14.89
CA ALA A 8 -15.65 10.77 16.01
C ALA A 8 -15.78 9.25 15.94
N ASN A 9 -16.84 8.75 15.29
CA ASN A 9 -17.11 7.31 15.11
C ASN A 9 -16.91 6.83 13.66
N ASP A 10 -16.51 7.70 12.74
CA ASP A 10 -16.29 7.37 11.34
C ASP A 10 -14.87 6.82 11.11
N LYS A 11 -14.67 5.55 11.49
CA LYS A 11 -13.38 4.89 11.33
C LYS A 11 -13.21 4.25 9.97
N LEU A 12 -11.98 4.27 9.45
CA LEU A 12 -11.56 3.47 8.31
C LEU A 12 -11.25 2.05 8.81
N VAL A 13 -11.86 1.04 8.19
CA VAL A 13 -11.55 -0.37 8.49
C VAL A 13 -10.90 -1.03 7.28
N LEU A 14 -9.70 -1.58 7.47
CA LEU A 14 -8.93 -2.30 6.46
C LEU A 14 -8.50 -3.65 7.02
N GLY A 15 -8.98 -4.75 6.43
CA GLY A 15 -8.64 -6.10 6.89
C GLY A 15 -8.95 -6.36 8.37
N GLY A 16 -10.01 -5.74 8.92
CA GLY A 16 -10.38 -5.83 10.33
C GLY A 16 -9.65 -4.87 11.27
N HIS A 17 -8.69 -4.10 10.79
CA HIS A 17 -7.97 -3.07 11.57
C HIS A 17 -8.67 -1.72 11.43
N GLU A 18 -8.88 -1.03 12.56
CA GLU A 18 -9.53 0.28 12.61
C GLU A 18 -8.52 1.42 12.66
N PHE A 19 -8.76 2.45 11.83
CA PHE A 19 -7.97 3.67 11.77
C PHE A 19 -8.87 4.89 11.94
N SER A 20 -8.42 5.88 12.71
CA SER A 20 -9.09 7.18 12.85
C SER A 20 -8.71 8.14 11.73
N SER A 21 -7.58 7.90 11.09
CA SER A 21 -7.06 8.69 9.96
C SER A 21 -7.17 7.93 8.64
N ARG A 22 -7.51 8.65 7.57
CA ARG A 22 -7.48 8.12 6.19
C ARG A 22 -6.19 8.50 5.46
N PHE A 23 -5.24 9.12 6.19
CA PHE A 23 -3.98 9.55 5.59
C PHE A 23 -2.97 8.42 5.54
N ILE A 24 -2.58 8.01 4.34
CA ILE A 24 -1.52 7.04 4.08
C ILE A 24 -0.31 7.80 3.55
N LEU A 25 0.80 7.76 4.29
CA LEU A 25 2.02 8.45 3.90
C LEU A 25 2.89 7.56 3.00
N GLY A 26 3.35 8.13 1.87
CA GLY A 26 4.41 7.54 1.05
C GLY A 26 5.79 7.98 1.53
N SER A 27 6.61 7.08 2.05
CA SER A 27 7.93 7.43 2.62
C SER A 27 9.08 7.48 1.61
N GLY A 28 8.86 7.09 0.36
CA GLY A 28 9.91 6.74 -0.61
C GLY A 28 10.87 7.85 -1.05
N LYS A 29 10.61 9.13 -0.73
CA LYS A 29 11.45 10.28 -1.13
C LYS A 29 11.62 11.33 -0.03
N PHE A 30 11.12 11.06 1.17
CA PHE A 30 11.06 12.05 2.23
C PHE A 30 12.14 11.83 3.29
N SER A 31 12.54 12.93 3.95
CA SER A 31 13.45 12.87 5.10
C SER A 31 12.74 12.23 6.30
N LEU A 32 13.53 11.67 7.23
CA LEU A 32 13.01 11.12 8.49
C LEU A 32 12.22 12.18 9.29
N ASP A 33 12.66 13.42 9.26
CA ASP A 33 11.97 14.54 9.94
C ASP A 33 10.56 14.77 9.38
N LEU A 34 10.38 14.62 8.04
CA LEU A 34 9.06 14.73 7.44
C LEU A 34 8.16 13.56 7.82
N VAL A 35 8.69 12.34 7.85
CA VAL A 35 7.95 11.15 8.30
C VAL A 35 7.48 11.36 9.74
N LYS A 36 8.36 11.80 10.62
CA LYS A 36 8.04 12.11 12.02
C LYS A 36 6.96 13.21 12.13
N ALA A 37 7.12 14.29 11.39
CA ALA A 37 6.13 15.38 11.37
C ALA A 37 4.75 14.91 10.86
N CYS A 38 4.70 14.04 9.85
CA CYS A 38 3.44 13.47 9.36
C CYS A 38 2.74 12.59 10.40
N ILE A 39 3.49 11.82 11.17
CA ILE A 39 2.94 11.02 12.28
C ILE A 39 2.41 11.94 13.38
N GLU A 40 3.22 12.88 13.85
CA GLU A 40 2.90 13.71 15.01
C GLU A 40 1.87 14.81 14.74
N LYS A 41 1.84 15.37 13.53
CA LYS A 41 1.04 16.57 13.18
C LYS A 41 -0.12 16.30 12.23
N ALA A 42 -0.03 15.23 11.41
CA ALA A 42 -1.04 14.89 10.43
C ALA A 42 -1.72 13.54 10.70
N ASP A 43 -1.44 12.91 11.84
CA ASP A 43 -2.00 11.62 12.25
C ASP A 43 -1.86 10.54 11.15
N ALA A 44 -0.66 10.42 10.56
CA ALA A 44 -0.37 9.37 9.61
C ALA A 44 -0.26 8.03 10.35
N GLN A 45 -1.30 7.19 10.23
CA GLN A 45 -1.38 5.89 10.92
C GLN A 45 -0.91 4.73 10.03
N ILE A 46 -0.74 4.97 8.73
CA ILE A 46 -0.25 3.98 7.77
C ILE A 46 0.88 4.61 6.95
N ILE A 47 2.02 3.92 6.85
CA ILE A 47 3.18 4.40 6.10
C ILE A 47 3.63 3.36 5.08
N THR A 48 3.69 3.74 3.79
CA THR A 48 4.21 2.85 2.76
C THR A 48 5.73 2.83 2.74
N LEU A 49 6.29 1.65 2.51
CA LEU A 49 7.73 1.38 2.44
C LEU A 49 8.07 0.63 1.15
N ALA A 50 9.18 0.98 0.51
CA ALA A 50 9.72 0.22 -0.61
C ALA A 50 10.89 -0.66 -0.13
N LEU A 51 10.65 -1.96 0.06
CA LEU A 51 11.68 -2.91 0.51
C LEU A 51 12.89 -2.97 -0.40
N ARG A 52 12.71 -2.76 -1.71
CA ARG A 52 13.81 -2.73 -2.67
C ARG A 52 14.88 -1.69 -2.33
N ARG A 53 14.50 -0.62 -1.66
CA ARG A 53 15.42 0.44 -1.21
C ARG A 53 16.04 0.16 0.16
N ALA A 54 15.58 -0.86 0.85
CA ALA A 54 16.11 -1.26 2.15
C ALA A 54 17.54 -1.77 2.08
N ASN A 55 17.90 -2.43 0.98
CA ASN A 55 19.25 -2.96 0.78
C ASN A 55 20.33 -1.87 0.56
N GLU A 56 19.93 -0.61 0.40
CA GLU A 56 20.84 0.53 0.26
C GLU A 56 21.12 1.24 1.61
N GLY A 57 20.85 0.57 2.72
CA GLY A 57 21.13 1.09 4.08
C GLY A 57 20.04 2.01 4.67
N GLY A 58 18.88 2.15 3.97
CA GLY A 58 17.84 3.10 4.37
C GLY A 58 16.70 2.52 5.21
N LEU A 59 16.41 1.21 5.14
CA LEU A 59 15.22 0.66 5.82
C LEU A 59 15.42 0.54 7.33
N ALA A 60 16.56 0.08 7.78
CA ALA A 60 16.87 -0.06 9.20
C ALA A 60 16.70 1.29 9.94
N ASN A 61 17.17 2.37 9.31
CA ASN A 61 17.03 3.71 9.87
C ASN A 61 15.56 4.21 9.90
N ILE A 62 14.73 3.84 8.92
CA ILE A 62 13.32 4.26 8.91
C ILE A 62 12.52 3.51 9.96
N LEU A 63 12.69 2.20 10.09
CA LEU A 63 11.97 1.37 11.05
C LEU A 63 12.27 1.79 12.49
N ASP A 64 13.50 2.22 12.79
CA ASP A 64 13.90 2.70 14.11
C ASP A 64 13.16 3.99 14.54
N TYR A 65 12.59 4.75 13.58
CA TYR A 65 11.91 6.02 13.82
C TYR A 65 10.38 5.92 13.78
N ILE A 66 9.83 4.81 13.28
CA ILE A 66 8.37 4.63 13.18
C ILE A 66 7.87 4.01 14.48
N PRO A 67 6.96 4.67 15.21
CA PRO A 67 6.38 4.11 16.43
C PRO A 67 5.59 2.83 16.17
N ASP A 68 5.54 1.92 17.14
CA ASP A 68 4.87 0.61 17.05
C ASP A 68 3.35 0.71 16.75
N ASN A 69 2.74 1.85 17.06
CA ASN A 69 1.32 2.09 16.79
C ASN A 69 1.04 2.54 15.35
N VAL A 70 2.05 2.70 14.51
CA VAL A 70 1.92 3.03 13.09
C VAL A 70 2.00 1.76 12.26
N THR A 71 1.01 1.55 11.40
CA THR A 71 0.97 0.40 10.51
C THR A 71 1.92 0.58 9.34
N LEU A 72 2.83 -0.38 9.18
CA LEU A 72 3.71 -0.45 8.01
C LEU A 72 2.96 -1.07 6.83
N LEU A 73 3.07 -0.43 5.67
CA LEU A 73 2.48 -0.89 4.41
C LEU A 73 3.60 -1.06 3.37
N PRO A 74 4.40 -2.14 3.48
CA PRO A 74 5.42 -2.42 2.48
C PRO A 74 4.80 -2.63 1.11
N ASN A 75 5.47 -2.14 0.05
CA ASN A 75 5.05 -2.35 -1.32
C ASN A 75 5.95 -3.35 -2.05
N THR A 76 5.39 -3.99 -3.07
CA THR A 76 6.11 -4.95 -3.92
C THR A 76 6.73 -4.28 -5.15
N SER A 77 7.02 -2.98 -5.08
CA SER A 77 7.58 -2.20 -6.18
C SER A 77 8.84 -2.86 -6.77
N GLY A 78 8.84 -3.00 -8.08
CA GLY A 78 9.86 -3.70 -8.83
C GLY A 78 9.50 -5.14 -9.19
N ALA A 79 8.42 -5.69 -8.65
CA ALA A 79 7.86 -6.96 -9.10
C ALA A 79 7.31 -6.84 -10.54
N ARG A 80 7.63 -7.83 -11.38
CA ARG A 80 7.22 -7.90 -12.78
C ARG A 80 6.12 -8.93 -13.02
N ASN A 81 5.85 -9.76 -12.03
CA ASN A 81 4.84 -10.81 -12.04
C ASN A 81 4.37 -11.13 -10.60
N ALA A 82 3.34 -11.98 -10.48
CA ALA A 82 2.75 -12.36 -9.21
C ALA A 82 3.76 -13.06 -8.28
N ASP A 83 4.58 -13.96 -8.80
CA ASP A 83 5.54 -14.74 -8.00
C ASP A 83 6.58 -13.83 -7.34
N GLU A 84 7.09 -12.83 -8.08
CA GLU A 84 8.00 -11.83 -7.54
C GLU A 84 7.33 -10.99 -6.44
N ALA A 85 6.07 -10.56 -6.65
CA ALA A 85 5.32 -9.78 -5.67
C ALA A 85 5.05 -10.60 -4.39
N VAL A 86 4.63 -11.84 -4.52
CA VAL A 86 4.39 -12.75 -3.39
C VAL A 86 5.68 -12.97 -2.59
N ARG A 87 6.81 -13.20 -3.27
CA ARG A 87 8.11 -13.34 -2.61
C ARG A 87 8.50 -12.10 -1.82
N ILE A 88 8.32 -10.90 -2.40
CA ILE A 88 8.63 -9.64 -1.72
C ILE A 88 7.72 -9.44 -0.50
N ALA A 89 6.42 -9.72 -0.62
CA ALA A 89 5.47 -9.63 0.50
C ALA A 89 5.84 -10.57 1.65
N ARG A 90 6.16 -11.83 1.37
CA ARG A 90 6.62 -12.80 2.39
C ARG A 90 7.90 -12.32 3.08
N LEU A 91 8.86 -11.81 2.29
CA LEU A 91 10.09 -11.25 2.85
C LEU A 91 9.81 -10.06 3.78
N SER A 92 8.84 -9.19 3.43
CA SER A 92 8.49 -8.07 4.31
C SER A 92 7.93 -8.53 5.65
N ARG A 93 7.11 -9.58 5.66
CA ARG A 93 6.59 -10.19 6.88
C ARG A 93 7.72 -10.76 7.75
N GLU A 94 8.64 -11.49 7.15
CA GLU A 94 9.82 -12.04 7.84
C GLU A 94 10.73 -10.95 8.44
N LEU A 95 10.78 -9.78 7.81
CA LEU A 95 11.51 -8.61 8.32
C LEU A 95 10.74 -7.83 9.40
N GLY A 96 9.57 -8.32 9.84
CA GLY A 96 8.80 -7.69 10.90
C GLY A 96 7.91 -6.54 10.47
N CYS A 97 7.64 -6.36 9.16
CA CYS A 97 6.76 -5.28 8.68
C CYS A 97 5.25 -5.58 8.89
N GLY A 98 4.89 -6.72 9.50
CA GLY A 98 3.50 -7.11 9.71
C GLY A 98 2.83 -7.68 8.47
N ASP A 99 1.49 -7.70 8.48
CA ASP A 99 0.69 -8.41 7.48
C ASP A 99 0.11 -7.52 6.38
N PHE A 100 0.22 -6.20 6.50
CA PHE A 100 -0.21 -5.29 5.44
C PHE A 100 0.75 -5.33 4.26
N VAL A 101 0.21 -5.31 3.04
CA VAL A 101 1.02 -5.23 1.83
C VAL A 101 0.32 -4.45 0.72
N LYS A 102 1.04 -3.50 0.10
CA LYS A 102 0.62 -2.84 -1.12
C LYS A 102 1.18 -3.58 -2.31
N VAL A 103 0.33 -4.28 -3.06
CA VAL A 103 0.75 -5.02 -4.25
C VAL A 103 0.93 -4.06 -5.41
N GLU A 104 2.15 -3.99 -5.93
CA GLU A 104 2.53 -3.23 -7.12
C GLU A 104 3.28 -4.16 -8.07
N ILE A 105 2.69 -4.45 -9.24
CA ILE A 105 3.29 -5.30 -10.27
C ILE A 105 3.29 -4.53 -11.58
N MET A 106 4.48 -4.28 -12.13
CA MET A 106 4.67 -3.49 -13.33
C MET A 106 5.65 -4.19 -14.27
N ARG A 107 5.14 -4.75 -15.38
CA ARG A 107 6.01 -5.38 -16.40
C ARG A 107 6.87 -4.36 -17.13
N ASP A 108 6.31 -3.16 -17.34
CA ASP A 108 6.98 -2.06 -18.01
C ASP A 108 7.52 -1.04 -16.99
N THR A 109 8.84 -0.96 -16.90
CA THR A 109 9.53 -0.02 -16.00
C THR A 109 9.56 1.42 -16.52
N LYS A 110 9.19 1.65 -17.78
CA LYS A 110 9.20 2.98 -18.39
C LYS A 110 7.96 3.80 -18.01
N TYR A 111 6.79 3.18 -18.09
CA TYR A 111 5.51 3.87 -17.86
C TYR A 111 4.92 3.60 -16.49
N LEU A 112 5.43 2.61 -15.76
CA LEU A 112 5.04 2.24 -14.40
C LEU A 112 3.53 1.95 -14.28
N LEU A 113 2.95 1.37 -15.33
CA LEU A 113 1.55 0.98 -15.35
C LEU A 113 1.36 -0.40 -14.69
N PRO A 114 0.37 -0.54 -13.80
CA PRO A 114 0.10 -1.80 -13.11
C PRO A 114 -0.43 -2.87 -14.07
N ASP A 115 0.00 -4.12 -13.84
CA ASP A 115 -0.52 -5.30 -14.53
C ASP A 115 -1.68 -5.89 -13.72
N ASN A 116 -2.90 -5.68 -14.19
CA ASN A 116 -4.10 -6.12 -13.47
C ASN A 116 -4.19 -7.64 -13.31
N TYR A 117 -3.80 -8.41 -14.33
CA TYR A 117 -3.88 -9.87 -14.30
C TYR A 117 -2.94 -10.49 -13.25
N GLU A 118 -1.69 -10.06 -13.24
CA GLU A 118 -0.72 -10.51 -12.24
C GLU A 118 -1.07 -9.99 -10.83
N THR A 119 -1.67 -8.79 -10.74
CA THR A 119 -2.12 -8.22 -9.47
C THR A 119 -3.26 -9.05 -8.86
N ILE A 120 -4.24 -9.52 -9.65
CA ILE A 120 -5.30 -10.40 -9.15
C ILE A 120 -4.71 -11.71 -8.60
N LYS A 121 -3.80 -12.35 -9.34
CA LYS A 121 -3.15 -13.58 -8.90
C LYS A 121 -2.39 -13.41 -7.58
N ALA A 122 -1.57 -12.37 -7.48
CA ALA A 122 -0.81 -12.09 -6.27
C ALA A 122 -1.74 -11.80 -5.08
N THR A 123 -2.83 -11.06 -5.32
CA THR A 123 -3.83 -10.74 -4.30
C THR A 123 -4.47 -12.00 -3.75
N GLU A 124 -4.89 -12.92 -4.62
CA GLU A 124 -5.53 -14.17 -4.20
C GLU A 124 -4.59 -15.05 -3.34
N ILE A 125 -3.33 -15.17 -3.73
CA ILE A 125 -2.33 -15.94 -2.98
C ILE A 125 -2.10 -15.30 -1.61
N LEU A 126 -1.82 -14.00 -1.57
CA LEU A 126 -1.48 -13.30 -0.34
C LEU A 126 -2.66 -13.20 0.63
N ALA A 127 -3.89 -12.99 0.13
CA ALA A 127 -5.09 -12.97 0.97
C ALA A 127 -5.32 -14.33 1.64
N LYS A 128 -5.11 -15.45 0.92
CA LYS A 128 -5.18 -16.81 1.50
C LYS A 128 -4.11 -17.06 2.56
N GLU A 129 -3.00 -16.35 2.50
CA GLU A 129 -1.91 -16.41 3.48
C GLU A 129 -2.12 -15.45 4.66
N GLY A 130 -3.27 -14.77 4.73
CA GLY A 130 -3.64 -13.87 5.82
C GLY A 130 -3.03 -12.48 5.72
N PHE A 131 -2.55 -12.06 4.54
CA PHE A 131 -2.15 -10.65 4.34
C PHE A 131 -3.36 -9.75 4.18
N VAL A 132 -3.25 -8.52 4.68
CA VAL A 132 -4.14 -7.40 4.38
C VAL A 132 -3.68 -6.77 3.07
N VAL A 133 -4.25 -7.23 1.96
CA VAL A 133 -3.77 -6.89 0.61
C VAL A 133 -4.44 -5.63 0.10
N MET A 134 -3.62 -4.65 -0.30
CA MET A 134 -4.04 -3.38 -0.88
C MET A 134 -3.45 -3.26 -2.31
N PRO A 135 -4.14 -3.75 -3.34
CA PRO A 135 -3.60 -3.82 -4.69
C PRO A 135 -3.68 -2.48 -5.42
N TYR A 136 -2.57 -2.07 -6.05
CA TYR A 136 -2.50 -0.99 -7.01
C TYR A 136 -2.85 -1.53 -8.41
N MET A 137 -3.86 -0.94 -9.07
CA MET A 137 -4.41 -1.45 -10.30
C MET A 137 -4.60 -0.36 -11.36
N TYR A 138 -4.59 -0.75 -12.63
CA TYR A 138 -5.09 0.08 -13.71
C TYR A 138 -6.62 0.15 -13.63
N PRO A 139 -7.25 1.34 -13.70
CA PRO A 139 -8.67 1.49 -13.44
C PRO A 139 -9.55 0.70 -14.41
N ASP A 140 -10.24 -0.30 -13.88
CA ASP A 140 -11.26 -1.10 -14.55
C ASP A 140 -12.22 -1.64 -13.50
N LEU A 141 -13.52 -1.45 -13.69
CA LEU A 141 -14.53 -1.84 -12.71
C LEU A 141 -14.62 -3.38 -12.54
N ASN A 142 -14.44 -4.14 -13.61
CA ASN A 142 -14.50 -5.60 -13.52
C ASN A 142 -13.27 -6.14 -12.79
N VAL A 143 -12.10 -5.60 -13.09
CA VAL A 143 -10.85 -5.91 -12.36
C VAL A 143 -10.98 -5.57 -10.88
N ALA A 144 -11.60 -4.43 -10.54
CA ALA A 144 -11.86 -4.09 -9.14
C ALA A 144 -12.74 -5.13 -8.43
N ARG A 145 -13.78 -5.65 -9.10
CA ARG A 145 -14.62 -6.75 -8.58
C ARG A 145 -13.84 -8.05 -8.42
N ASP A 146 -13.00 -8.39 -9.39
CA ASP A 146 -12.16 -9.58 -9.33
C ASP A 146 -11.15 -9.50 -8.17
N LEU A 147 -10.57 -8.32 -7.92
CA LEU A 147 -9.69 -8.08 -6.77
C LEU A 147 -10.43 -8.22 -5.44
N VAL A 148 -11.66 -7.72 -5.32
CA VAL A 148 -12.50 -7.91 -4.12
C VAL A 148 -12.77 -9.41 -3.91
N ASN A 149 -13.12 -10.14 -4.97
CA ASN A 149 -13.34 -11.59 -4.91
C ASN A 149 -12.06 -12.36 -4.55
N ALA A 150 -10.90 -11.86 -4.96
CA ALA A 150 -9.59 -12.40 -4.61
C ALA A 150 -9.18 -12.12 -3.15
N GLY A 151 -9.95 -11.30 -2.41
CA GLY A 151 -9.71 -11.00 -1.00
C GLY A 151 -8.97 -9.70 -0.72
N ALA A 152 -8.98 -8.74 -1.64
CA ALA A 152 -8.41 -7.41 -1.40
C ALA A 152 -9.11 -6.67 -0.25
N ALA A 153 -8.35 -6.07 0.64
CA ALA A 153 -8.87 -5.25 1.74
C ALA A 153 -9.26 -3.82 1.31
N SER A 154 -8.70 -3.35 0.19
CA SER A 154 -9.05 -2.09 -0.46
C SER A 154 -8.74 -2.18 -1.95
N ILE A 155 -9.23 -1.23 -2.73
CA ILE A 155 -8.89 -1.09 -4.15
C ILE A 155 -8.17 0.26 -4.33
N MET A 156 -6.99 0.23 -4.95
CA MET A 156 -6.14 1.41 -5.15
C MET A 156 -5.98 1.70 -6.66
N PRO A 157 -6.97 2.33 -7.31
CA PRO A 157 -6.87 2.63 -8.73
C PRO A 157 -5.85 3.72 -9.02
N LEU A 158 -5.12 3.57 -10.12
CA LEU A 158 -4.24 4.58 -10.68
C LEU A 158 -5.01 5.87 -10.98
N GLY A 159 -4.61 6.99 -10.41
CA GLY A 159 -5.18 8.30 -10.75
C GLY A 159 -4.64 8.86 -12.07
N ALA A 160 -3.32 8.80 -12.25
CA ALA A 160 -2.59 9.12 -13.48
C ALA A 160 -1.22 8.41 -13.45
N PRO A 161 -0.52 8.22 -14.58
CA PRO A 161 0.79 7.57 -14.58
C PRO A 161 1.77 8.28 -13.64
N ILE A 162 2.52 7.48 -12.87
CA ILE A 162 3.47 7.96 -11.85
C ILE A 162 4.43 8.97 -12.47
N GLY A 163 4.60 10.13 -11.80
CA GLY A 163 5.51 11.18 -12.25
C GLY A 163 5.00 12.06 -13.41
N SER A 164 3.75 11.84 -13.89
CA SER A 164 3.20 12.60 -15.02
C SER A 164 2.62 13.97 -14.65
N ASN A 165 2.32 14.20 -13.36
CA ASN A 165 1.68 15.43 -12.84
C ASN A 165 0.34 15.76 -13.54
N LYS A 166 -0.42 14.75 -13.97
CA LYS A 166 -1.68 14.95 -14.72
C LYS A 166 -2.93 14.98 -13.83
N GLY A 167 -2.78 14.90 -12.50
CA GLY A 167 -3.91 14.86 -11.58
C GLY A 167 -4.63 13.52 -11.62
N ILE A 168 -5.96 13.54 -11.51
CA ILE A 168 -6.81 12.35 -11.55
C ILE A 168 -7.48 12.28 -12.93
N CYS A 169 -7.20 11.20 -13.68
CA CYS A 169 -7.75 10.93 -15.00
C CYS A 169 -8.75 9.75 -14.99
N THR A 170 -9.05 9.22 -13.80
CA THR A 170 -9.93 8.06 -13.60
C THR A 170 -11.33 8.49 -13.25
#